data_95da2f6dcd57dc947beac54bc5934454
#
_entry.id   95da2f6dcd57dc947beac54bc5934454
#
_cell.length_a   1.000
_cell.length_b   1.000
_cell.length_c   1.000
_cell.angle_alpha   90.00
_cell.angle_beta   90.00
_cell.angle_gamma   90.00
#
_symmetry.space_group_name_H-M   'P 1'
#
loop_
_entity.id
_entity.type
_entity.pdbx_description
1 polymer ?
#
loop_
_entity_poly.entity_id
_entity_poly.type
_entity_poly.pdbx_seq_one_letter_code
_entity_poly.pdbx_strand_id
1 'polypeptide(L)'
;AAYRAITLSWFRHSAIRELFRRLAEGDAEVILTTDHGSIRVDRPCKVIGDRNVNTNLRYKLGKNLNYPPKEVYEVRNPAALKLPSPNLSTAYIFATGTRFFAYPNNYNHYVQFYRDTFQHGGVSMEEMIVPLITLRPKGR
;
A
#
# COMPACT_ATOMS: atom_id res chain seq x y z
N ALA A 1 17.60 -2.21 7.23
CA ALA A 1 18.73 -3.05 6.75
C ALA A 1 18.31 -4.53 6.64
N ALA A 2 17.70 -5.14 7.67
CA ALA A 2 17.38 -6.59 7.71
C ALA A 2 16.49 -7.05 6.54
N TYR A 3 15.39 -6.36 6.25
CA TYR A 3 14.48 -6.75 5.17
C TYR A 3 15.16 -6.77 3.79
N ARG A 4 16.04 -5.79 3.51
CA ARG A 4 16.80 -5.80 2.25
C ARG A 4 17.74 -7.00 2.13
N ALA A 5 18.39 -7.40 3.23
CA ALA A 5 19.26 -8.55 3.26
C ALA A 5 18.47 -9.86 3.03
N ILE A 6 17.31 -9.99 3.66
CA ILE A 6 16.42 -11.15 3.49
C ILE A 6 15.92 -11.21 2.03
N THR A 7 15.43 -10.09 1.46
CA THR A 7 14.97 -10.04 0.07
C THR A 7 16.08 -10.39 -0.92
N LEU A 8 17.30 -9.88 -0.71
CA LEU A 8 18.44 -10.21 -1.55
C LEU A 8 18.83 -11.68 -1.46
N SER A 9 18.83 -12.24 -0.24
CA SER A 9 19.09 -13.66 -0.02
C SER A 9 18.05 -14.53 -0.70
N TRP A 10 16.76 -14.18 -0.53
CA TRP A 10 15.66 -14.87 -1.19
C TRP A 10 15.82 -14.85 -2.72
N PHE A 11 16.08 -13.68 -3.30
CA PHE A 11 16.25 -13.55 -4.75
C PHE A 11 17.40 -14.41 -5.28
N ARG A 12 18.55 -14.44 -4.59
CA ARG A 12 19.72 -15.22 -4.98
C ARG A 12 19.47 -16.73 -5.02
N HIS A 13 18.53 -17.22 -4.20
CA HIS A 13 18.21 -18.65 -4.07
C HIS A 13 16.86 -19.02 -4.69
N SER A 14 16.16 -18.06 -5.31
CA SER A 14 14.86 -18.28 -5.92
C SER A 14 14.95 -18.70 -7.38
N ALA A 15 13.90 -19.35 -7.88
CA ALA A 15 13.73 -19.67 -9.29
C ALA A 15 13.68 -18.43 -10.21
N ILE A 16 13.38 -17.25 -9.68
CA ILE A 16 13.34 -16.00 -10.45
C ILE A 16 14.71 -15.65 -11.01
N ARG A 17 15.78 -15.90 -10.26
CA ARG A 17 17.14 -15.68 -10.77
C ARG A 17 17.43 -16.56 -11.99
N GLU A 18 17.04 -17.81 -11.94
CA GLU A 18 17.22 -18.74 -13.07
C GLU A 18 16.32 -18.33 -14.27
N LEU A 19 15.11 -17.90 -14.01
CA LEU A 19 14.23 -17.36 -15.04
C LEU A 19 14.89 -16.18 -15.77
N PHE A 20 15.44 -15.20 -15.05
CA PHE A 20 16.14 -14.07 -15.66
C PHE A 20 17.36 -14.50 -16.47
N ARG A 21 18.10 -15.50 -16.01
CA ARG A 21 19.22 -16.05 -16.76
C ARG A 21 18.78 -16.62 -18.11
N ARG A 22 17.73 -17.42 -18.13
CA ARG A 22 17.15 -18.00 -19.36
C ARG A 22 16.58 -16.94 -20.30
N LEU A 23 15.92 -15.93 -19.77
CA LEU A 23 15.42 -14.81 -20.58
C LEU A 23 16.57 -14.03 -21.24
N ALA A 24 17.67 -13.86 -20.52
CA ALA A 24 18.87 -13.21 -21.07
C ALA A 24 19.54 -14.02 -22.19
N GLU A 25 19.48 -15.37 -22.15
CA GLU A 25 19.97 -16.24 -23.21
C GLU A 25 19.11 -16.14 -24.49
N GLY A 26 17.81 -15.85 -24.32
CA GLY A 26 16.82 -15.71 -25.39
C GLY A 26 16.67 -14.30 -25.98
N ASP A 27 17.56 -13.36 -25.62
CA ASP A 27 17.54 -11.94 -26.06
C ASP A 27 16.23 -11.21 -25.68
N ALA A 28 15.62 -11.58 -24.59
CA ALA A 28 14.40 -10.98 -24.11
C ALA A 28 14.67 -9.69 -23.31
N GLU A 29 13.88 -8.64 -23.58
CA GLU A 29 13.81 -7.48 -22.69
C GLU A 29 12.80 -7.76 -21.58
N VAL A 30 13.20 -7.51 -20.32
CA VAL A 30 12.34 -7.71 -19.14
C VAL A 30 12.02 -6.37 -18.50
N ILE A 31 10.75 -6.10 -18.28
CA ILE A 31 10.28 -4.96 -17.49
C ILE A 31 9.88 -5.48 -16.11
N LEU A 32 10.57 -4.99 -15.07
CA LEU A 32 10.29 -5.32 -13.68
C LEU A 32 9.65 -4.10 -13.00
N THR A 33 8.48 -4.32 -12.43
CA THR A 33 7.72 -3.30 -11.67
C THR A 33 6.92 -3.96 -10.55
N THR A 34 6.15 -3.17 -9.82
CA THR A 34 5.18 -3.63 -8.82
C THR A 34 3.88 -2.87 -8.98
N ASP A 35 2.77 -3.40 -8.51
CA ASP A 35 1.44 -2.77 -8.54
C ASP A 35 1.30 -1.60 -7.56
N HIS A 36 2.00 -1.63 -6.44
CA HIS A 36 2.05 -0.57 -5.44
C HIS A 36 3.33 -0.67 -4.60
N GLY A 37 3.62 0.40 -3.86
CA GLY A 37 4.61 0.37 -2.80
C GLY A 37 4.00 0.06 -1.44
N SER A 38 4.77 0.23 -0.36
CA SER A 38 4.29 0.02 1.00
C SER A 38 5.03 0.91 1.99
N ILE A 39 4.34 1.27 3.07
CA ILE A 39 4.89 2.08 4.16
C ILE A 39 4.80 1.34 5.48
N ARG A 40 5.85 1.41 6.30
CA ARG A 40 5.80 0.92 7.68
C ARG A 40 4.97 1.88 8.53
N VAL A 41 3.92 1.36 9.18
CA VAL A 41 2.98 2.15 9.97
C VAL A 41 3.26 2.00 11.47
N ASP A 42 3.16 3.11 12.22
CA ASP A 42 3.42 3.13 13.66
C ASP A 42 2.42 3.99 14.44
N ARG A 43 1.62 4.84 13.77
CA ARG A 43 0.70 5.79 14.39
C ARG A 43 -0.75 5.40 14.14
N PRO A 44 -1.45 4.86 15.14
CA PRO A 44 -2.86 4.52 14.99
C PRO A 44 -3.72 5.79 14.90
N CYS A 45 -4.68 5.78 14.00
CA CYS A 45 -5.73 6.78 13.88
C CYS A 45 -7.09 6.09 14.07
N LYS A 46 -7.86 6.54 15.04
CA LYS A 46 -9.16 5.96 15.35
C LYS A 46 -10.19 6.41 14.32
N VAL A 47 -10.84 5.47 13.66
CA VAL A 47 -11.89 5.73 12.69
C VAL A 47 -13.13 4.93 13.05
N ILE A 48 -14.28 5.61 13.04
CA ILE A 48 -15.59 5.00 13.21
C ILE A 48 -16.31 5.10 11.87
N GLY A 49 -16.95 4.03 11.44
CA GLY A 49 -17.75 4.00 10.22
C GLY A 49 -18.76 2.86 10.26
N ASP A 50 -19.63 2.82 9.27
CA ASP A 50 -20.64 1.79 9.13
C ASP A 50 -20.06 0.40 8.90
N ARG A 51 -20.85 -0.66 9.06
CA ARG A 51 -20.42 -2.05 8.87
C ARG A 51 -19.90 -2.35 7.45
N ASN A 52 -20.29 -1.56 6.47
CA ASN A 52 -19.90 -1.73 5.06
C ASN A 52 -18.60 -0.99 4.69
N VAL A 53 -17.92 -0.39 5.67
CA VAL A 53 -16.62 0.25 5.42
C VAL A 53 -15.57 -0.81 5.15
N ASN A 54 -14.74 -0.58 4.13
CA ASN A 54 -13.66 -1.50 3.77
C ASN A 54 -12.68 -1.75 4.92
N THR A 55 -12.00 -2.88 4.90
CA THR A 55 -11.07 -3.30 5.94
C THR A 55 -9.65 -2.73 5.81
N ASN A 56 -9.33 -2.06 4.70
CA ASN A 56 -7.98 -1.52 4.47
C ASN A 56 -7.55 -0.55 5.59
N LEU A 57 -6.28 -0.56 5.94
CA LEU A 57 -5.73 0.22 7.06
C LEU A 57 -5.21 1.59 6.64
N ARG A 58 -5.04 1.84 5.34
CA ARG A 58 -4.49 3.09 4.82
C ARG A 58 -5.54 3.98 4.16
N TYR A 59 -6.68 3.41 3.74
CA TYR A 59 -7.83 4.20 3.29
C TYR A 59 -9.14 3.62 3.79
N LYS A 60 -10.14 4.47 3.90
CA LYS A 60 -11.53 4.07 4.14
C LYS A 60 -12.43 4.74 3.13
N LEU A 61 -13.45 3.99 2.74
CA LEU A 61 -14.49 4.39 1.82
C LEU A 61 -15.83 4.15 2.52
N GLY A 62 -16.65 5.17 2.64
CA GLY A 62 -17.95 5.01 3.30
C GLY A 62 -18.72 6.29 3.48
N LYS A 63 -19.91 6.14 4.07
CA LYS A 63 -20.74 7.24 4.56
C LYS A 63 -20.47 7.44 6.04
N ASN A 64 -20.72 8.65 6.54
CA ASN A 64 -20.71 8.95 7.98
C ASN A 64 -19.43 8.52 8.70
N LEU A 65 -18.28 8.63 8.02
CA LEU A 65 -17.00 8.35 8.64
C LEU A 65 -16.70 9.41 9.70
N ASN A 66 -16.34 8.97 10.92
CA ASN A 66 -15.92 9.84 12.01
C ASN A 66 -14.43 9.58 12.31
N TYR A 67 -13.63 10.63 12.23
CA TYR A 67 -12.17 10.58 12.29
C TYR A 67 -11.61 11.95 12.70
N PRO A 68 -10.35 12.02 13.21
CA PRO A 68 -9.67 13.28 13.45
C PRO A 68 -9.28 13.95 12.11
N PRO A 69 -9.86 15.11 11.73
CA PRO A 69 -9.68 15.71 10.40
C PRO A 69 -8.21 16.05 10.07
N LYS A 70 -7.39 16.36 11.08
CA LYS A 70 -5.97 16.72 10.92
C LYS A 70 -5.07 15.50 10.63
N GLU A 71 -5.59 14.29 10.79
CA GLU A 71 -4.81 13.05 10.67
C GLU A 71 -5.07 12.31 9.37
N VAL A 72 -5.98 12.82 8.53
CA VAL A 72 -6.39 12.19 7.28
C VAL A 72 -6.35 13.18 6.11
N TYR A 73 -6.23 12.64 4.92
CA TYR A 73 -6.54 13.35 3.68
C TYR A 73 -7.93 12.94 3.23
N GLU A 74 -8.88 13.87 3.27
CA GLU A 74 -10.28 13.62 2.96
C GLU A 74 -10.60 13.97 1.50
N VAL A 75 -11.35 13.10 0.83
CA VAL A 75 -11.88 13.31 -0.52
C VAL A 75 -13.40 13.19 -0.48
N ARG A 76 -14.07 14.34 -0.44
CA ARG A 76 -15.55 14.43 -0.43
C ARG A 76 -16.18 14.30 -1.82
N ASN A 77 -15.42 14.61 -2.85
CA ASN A 77 -15.83 14.43 -4.23
C ASN A 77 -14.91 13.43 -4.94
N PRO A 78 -15.17 12.12 -4.82
CA PRO A 78 -14.35 11.09 -5.43
C PRO A 78 -14.23 11.23 -6.96
N ALA A 79 -15.29 11.68 -7.62
CA ALA A 79 -15.33 11.85 -9.07
C ALA A 79 -14.29 12.86 -9.58
N ALA A 80 -13.99 13.91 -8.80
CA ALA A 80 -12.97 14.90 -9.15
C ALA A 80 -11.56 14.27 -9.24
N LEU A 81 -11.32 13.18 -8.53
CA LEU A 81 -10.06 12.41 -8.55
C LEU A 81 -10.20 11.09 -9.32
N LYS A 82 -11.28 10.92 -10.08
CA LYS A 82 -11.58 9.69 -10.85
C LYS A 82 -11.63 8.43 -9.97
N LEU A 83 -11.96 8.57 -8.69
CA LEU A 83 -12.15 7.47 -7.77
C LEU A 83 -13.57 6.90 -7.91
N PRO A 84 -13.76 5.58 -7.75
CA PRO A 84 -15.09 4.97 -7.76
C PRO A 84 -16.00 5.58 -6.70
N SER A 85 -17.25 5.88 -7.05
CA SER A 85 -18.25 6.39 -6.13
C SER A 85 -19.51 5.52 -6.19
N PRO A 86 -19.64 4.53 -5.31
CA PRO A 86 -20.81 3.64 -5.26
C PRO A 86 -22.14 4.38 -5.03
N ASN A 87 -22.10 5.56 -4.41
CA ASN A 87 -23.24 6.43 -4.20
C ASN A 87 -22.81 7.88 -3.93
N LEU A 88 -23.76 8.83 -4.04
CA LEU A 88 -23.50 10.27 -3.95
C LEU A 88 -22.95 10.76 -2.61
N SER A 89 -23.15 10.02 -1.52
CA SER A 89 -22.69 10.40 -0.18
C SER A 89 -21.41 9.66 0.25
N THR A 90 -20.74 9.00 -0.69
CA THR A 90 -19.48 8.31 -0.42
C THR A 90 -18.32 9.29 -0.33
N ALA A 91 -17.56 9.22 0.75
CA ALA A 91 -16.29 9.90 0.90
C ALA A 91 -15.15 8.91 1.06
N TYR A 92 -13.96 9.31 0.66
CA TYR A 92 -12.71 8.61 0.96
C TYR A 92 -11.95 9.37 2.03
N ILE A 93 -11.29 8.63 2.91
CA ILE A 93 -10.24 9.15 3.76
C ILE A 93 -8.98 8.32 3.58
N PHE A 94 -7.84 8.98 3.50
CA PHE A 94 -6.52 8.34 3.40
C PHE A 94 -5.70 8.70 4.62
N ALA A 95 -5.01 7.71 5.19
CA ALA A 95 -4.12 7.93 6.31
C ALA A 95 -2.88 8.71 5.86
N THR A 96 -2.51 9.76 6.58
CA THR A 96 -1.33 10.56 6.27
C THR A 96 -0.08 10.05 7.02
N GLY A 97 1.09 10.22 6.42
CA GLY A 97 2.35 9.76 7.00
C GLY A 97 2.31 8.27 7.39
N THR A 98 2.87 7.93 8.54
CA THR A 98 2.94 6.55 9.05
C THR A 98 1.67 6.10 9.80
N ARG A 99 0.55 6.78 9.62
CA ARG A 99 -0.71 6.44 10.28
C ARG A 99 -1.36 5.20 9.69
N PHE A 100 -2.16 4.51 10.50
CA PHE A 100 -3.06 3.46 10.07
C PHE A 100 -4.40 3.54 10.80
N PHE A 101 -5.46 3.13 10.15
CA PHE A 101 -6.80 3.20 10.69
C PHE A 101 -7.12 2.01 11.58
N ALA A 102 -7.63 2.28 12.77
CA ALA A 102 -8.09 1.25 13.69
C ALA A 102 -9.51 1.57 14.18
N TYR A 103 -10.36 0.54 14.21
CA TYR A 103 -11.71 0.65 14.75
C TYR A 103 -11.71 0.71 16.28
N PRO A 104 -12.74 1.35 16.89
CA PRO A 104 -12.84 1.43 18.35
C PRO A 104 -12.94 0.07 19.04
N ASN A 105 -13.63 -0.90 18.40
CA ASN A 105 -13.80 -2.24 18.96
C ASN A 105 -12.45 -2.97 18.94
N ASN A 106 -12.03 -3.45 20.11
CA ASN A 106 -10.71 -4.08 20.31
C ASN A 106 -9.53 -3.20 19.85
N TYR A 107 -9.67 -1.87 19.99
CA TYR A 107 -8.70 -0.89 19.50
C TYR A 107 -7.26 -1.21 19.88
N ASN A 108 -7.00 -1.46 21.19
CA ASN A 108 -5.65 -1.74 21.69
C ASN A 108 -5.05 -3.02 21.07
N HIS A 109 -5.87 -4.05 20.86
CA HIS A 109 -5.44 -5.27 20.18
C HIS A 109 -4.98 -4.98 18.73
N TYR A 110 -5.81 -4.29 17.95
CA TYR A 110 -5.47 -3.97 16.56
C TYR A 110 -4.31 -2.99 16.45
N VAL A 111 -4.19 -2.04 17.38
CA VAL A 111 -3.05 -1.13 17.45
C VAL A 111 -1.74 -1.89 17.66
N GLN A 112 -1.72 -2.84 18.57
CA GLN A 112 -0.53 -3.66 18.83
C GLN A 112 -0.23 -4.60 17.65
N PHE A 113 -1.26 -5.18 17.05
CA PHE A 113 -1.11 -6.13 15.95
C PHE A 113 -0.57 -5.49 14.67
N TYR A 114 -1.04 -4.29 14.32
CA TYR A 114 -0.67 -3.62 13.07
C TYR A 114 0.50 -2.64 13.21
N ARG A 115 0.84 -2.22 14.41
CA ARG A 115 2.00 -1.36 14.63
C ARG A 115 3.26 -2.02 14.10
N ASP A 116 4.09 -1.23 13.42
CA ASP A 116 5.37 -1.66 12.86
C ASP A 116 5.26 -2.67 11.70
N THR A 117 4.06 -2.88 11.16
CA THR A 117 3.84 -3.67 9.93
C THR A 117 3.92 -2.80 8.68
N PHE A 118 4.14 -3.43 7.52
CA PHE A 118 4.04 -2.76 6.23
C PHE A 118 2.61 -2.81 5.71
N GLN A 119 2.09 -1.65 5.32
CA GLN A 119 0.74 -1.48 4.81
C GLN A 119 0.77 -0.70 3.49
N HIS A 120 -0.30 -0.79 2.71
CA HIS A 120 -0.48 -0.10 1.43
C HIS A 120 -1.93 0.33 1.21
N GLY A 121 -2.17 1.12 0.15
CA GLY A 121 -3.50 1.63 -0.20
C GLY A 121 -3.73 3.08 0.20
N GLY A 122 -2.72 3.74 0.79
CA GLY A 122 -2.73 5.17 1.06
C GLY A 122 -2.15 6.00 -0.07
N VAL A 123 -1.84 7.26 0.25
CA VAL A 123 -1.34 8.27 -0.70
C VAL A 123 0.06 8.77 -0.35
N SER A 124 0.82 8.01 0.43
CA SER A 124 2.22 8.35 0.68
C SER A 124 3.09 8.09 -0.56
N MET A 125 4.23 8.77 -0.64
CA MET A 125 5.18 8.54 -1.75
C MET A 125 5.66 7.09 -1.77
N GLU A 126 5.87 6.48 -0.59
CA GLU A 126 6.29 5.09 -0.43
C GLU A 126 5.25 4.08 -0.97
N GLU A 127 3.99 4.47 -1.02
CA GLU A 127 2.89 3.64 -1.53
C GLU A 127 2.62 3.87 -3.02
N MET A 128 2.79 5.11 -3.49
CA MET A 128 2.39 5.53 -4.84
C MET A 128 3.53 5.48 -5.86
N ILE A 129 4.77 5.68 -5.42
CA ILE A 129 5.93 5.63 -6.33
C ILE A 129 6.42 4.19 -6.43
N VAL A 130 6.33 3.64 -7.63
CA VAL A 130 6.76 2.28 -7.95
C VAL A 130 8.00 2.29 -8.85
N PRO A 131 8.89 1.30 -8.72
CA PRO A 131 10.01 1.17 -9.65
C PRO A 131 9.54 0.70 -11.02
N LEU A 132 10.19 1.20 -12.06
CA LEU A 132 10.08 0.68 -13.42
C LEU A 132 11.51 0.40 -13.92
N ILE A 133 11.88 -0.87 -13.98
CA ILE A 133 13.25 -1.31 -14.29
C ILE A 133 13.22 -2.09 -15.59
N THR A 134 14.00 -1.63 -16.58
CA THR A 134 14.22 -2.38 -17.83
C THR A 134 15.53 -3.14 -17.73
N LEU A 135 15.47 -4.46 -17.90
CA LEU A 135 16.61 -5.34 -17.94
C LEU A 135 16.81 -5.81 -19.38
N ARG A 136 18.02 -5.64 -19.90
CA ARG A 136 18.41 -6.11 -21.23
C ARG A 136 19.59 -7.07 -21.12
N PRO A 137 19.67 -8.09 -21.97
CA PRO A 137 20.84 -8.94 -22.05
C PRO A 137 22.10 -8.08 -22.27
N LYS A 138 23.18 -8.39 -21.57
CA LYS A 138 24.47 -7.83 -21.94
C LYS A 138 24.86 -8.50 -23.25
N GLY A 139 25.05 -7.70 -24.31
CA GLY A 139 25.52 -8.21 -25.60
C GLY A 139 26.76 -9.11 -25.42
N ARG A 140 26.80 -10.19 -26.20
CA ARG A 140 27.96 -11.09 -26.26
C ARG A 140 29.17 -10.37 -26.85
#